data_015e6981c89cde4333ef5f42ec2b8f46
#
_entry.id   015e6981c89cde4333ef5f42ec2b8f46
#
_cell.length_a   1.000
_cell.length_b   1.000
_cell.length_c   1.000
_cell.angle_alpha   90.00
_cell.angle_beta   90.00
_cell.angle_gamma   90.00
#
_symmetry.space_group_name_H-M   'P 1'
#
loop_
_entity.id
_entity.type
_entity.pdbx_description
1 polymer ?
#
loop_
_entity_poly.entity_id
_entity_poly.type
_entity_poly.pdbx_seq_one_letter_code
_entity_poly.pdbx_strand_id
1 'polypeptide(L)'
;MQKTFKKLLLVALVFAMVIVSFAACGATTPAPAASDAPAVAASDAPAADKPAADNSAAAAGTTPKGIVGSPDESYYMCVFVSGVEYWFPVYAGFKECGKQLGVQTYYEGTTEYEAQAQVEVFDNILAKNPTGIYLSPINADPFVEPINRAMEQGVMVATFASDSPDSNRPIYITSDNVHEGTFAARHMAEDMGGKGKVMTLTNPGQTNHDIRTDTFVKVIQAEYPDIEVVAQEVSKQDPDKAYSAVMTVAQKYPDLGGVFMPEANSGMGAARAAVELNNGLRVLCCDVNATILDMIKSGQIWGAIDPNQGCQGYMGMLSLFLACHPEYTSFMSPDEDQGKSAIQIPFLDNSLNIVTADTADYYYVDKYAQKLGYASVEDMLSPYIPEA
;
A
#
# COMPACT_ATOMS: atom_id res chain seq x y z
N MET A 1 41.00 -14.67 35.69
CA MET A 1 39.85 -14.49 36.57
C MET A 1 39.72 -13.10 37.21
N GLN A 2 40.69 -12.18 37.13
CA GLN A 2 40.61 -10.83 37.76
C GLN A 2 40.07 -9.70 36.85
N LYS A 3 39.90 -9.92 35.55
CA LYS A 3 39.38 -8.90 34.63
C LYS A 3 37.84 -8.94 34.42
N THR A 4 37.19 -10.01 34.84
CA THR A 4 35.73 -10.18 34.72
C THR A 4 34.99 -9.61 35.94
N PHE A 5 35.65 -9.52 37.08
CA PHE A 5 35.04 -9.00 38.33
C PHE A 5 34.91 -7.46 38.36
N LYS A 6 35.77 -6.74 37.62
CA LYS A 6 35.70 -5.25 37.54
C LYS A 6 34.60 -4.72 36.61
N LYS A 7 34.11 -5.52 35.70
CA LYS A 7 32.99 -5.09 34.81
C LYS A 7 31.60 -5.32 35.43
N LEU A 8 31.46 -6.23 36.38
CA LEU A 8 30.20 -6.44 37.10
C LEU A 8 29.93 -5.39 38.19
N LEU A 9 30.99 -4.75 38.74
CA LEU A 9 30.82 -3.74 39.78
C LEU A 9 30.44 -2.35 39.25
N LEU A 10 30.67 -2.08 37.96
CA LEU A 10 30.34 -0.78 37.32
C LEU A 10 28.90 -0.71 36.83
N VAL A 11 28.24 -1.85 36.61
CA VAL A 11 26.83 -1.91 36.18
C VAL A 11 25.86 -1.82 37.36
N ALA A 12 26.30 -2.20 38.55
CA ALA A 12 25.49 -2.12 39.79
C ALA A 12 25.42 -0.69 40.40
N LEU A 13 26.30 0.24 40.00
CA LEU A 13 26.34 1.60 40.57
C LEU A 13 25.49 2.61 39.75
N VAL A 14 25.05 2.27 38.54
CA VAL A 14 24.21 3.15 37.68
C VAL A 14 22.72 2.93 37.92
N PHE A 15 22.31 1.84 38.55
CA PHE A 15 20.89 1.53 38.82
C PHE A 15 20.40 2.02 40.22
N ALA A 16 21.24 2.64 41.02
CA ALA A 16 20.88 3.08 42.38
C ALA A 16 20.60 4.57 42.55
N MET A 17 20.54 5.37 41.44
CA MET A 17 20.37 6.85 41.54
C MET A 17 19.09 7.41 40.84
N VAL A 18 18.07 6.61 40.56
CA VAL A 18 16.83 7.10 39.94
C VAL A 18 15.56 6.78 40.77
N ILE A 19 15.70 6.49 42.05
CA ILE A 19 14.52 6.36 42.93
C ILE A 19 14.70 7.26 44.18
N VAL A 20 14.59 8.57 43.99
CA VAL A 20 14.09 9.50 45.02
C VAL A 20 13.67 10.80 44.33
N SER A 21 12.37 11.01 44.12
CA SER A 21 11.68 12.27 44.10
C SER A 21 10.33 12.12 43.38
N PHE A 22 9.33 11.64 44.05
CA PHE A 22 7.92 12.01 43.82
C PHE A 22 7.09 11.52 45.01
N ALA A 23 7.07 12.31 46.07
CA ALA A 23 6.01 12.27 47.07
C ALA A 23 5.67 13.71 47.45
N ALA A 24 4.37 13.99 47.37
CA ALA A 24 3.63 15.13 47.87
C ALA A 24 3.17 16.15 46.80
N CYS A 25 1.90 16.02 46.41
CA CYS A 25 0.87 16.99 46.65
C CYS A 25 -0.47 16.44 46.08
N GLY A 26 -1.33 16.01 46.97
CA GLY A 26 -2.75 15.78 46.69
C GLY A 26 -3.47 17.12 46.55
N ALA A 27 -4.16 17.29 45.43
CA ALA A 27 -5.24 18.27 45.33
C ALA A 27 -6.32 17.67 44.41
N THR A 28 -7.43 17.36 45.01
CA THR A 28 -8.70 16.97 44.38
C THR A 28 -9.25 18.15 43.59
N THR A 29 -9.38 17.98 42.27
CA THR A 29 -10.16 18.90 41.44
C THR A 29 -11.49 18.24 41.07
N PRO A 30 -12.64 18.92 41.25
CA PRO A 30 -13.94 18.35 40.87
C PRO A 30 -14.18 18.37 39.38
N ALA A 31 -14.95 17.40 38.90
CA ALA A 31 -15.37 17.26 37.51
C ALA A 31 -16.20 18.48 37.06
N PRO A 32 -16.06 18.97 35.83
CA PRO A 32 -16.96 20.01 35.33
C PRO A 32 -18.31 19.43 34.96
N ALA A 33 -19.34 20.12 35.43
CA ALA A 33 -20.73 19.86 35.12
C ALA A 33 -21.05 20.07 33.63
N ALA A 34 -21.96 19.25 33.13
CA ALA A 34 -22.54 19.40 31.81
C ALA A 34 -23.22 20.79 31.67
N SER A 35 -22.79 21.52 30.63
CA SER A 35 -23.39 22.80 30.25
C SER A 35 -24.45 22.52 29.19
N ASP A 36 -25.71 22.82 29.53
CA ASP A 36 -26.86 22.87 28.63
C ASP A 36 -26.63 23.91 27.53
N ALA A 37 -26.74 23.47 26.28
CA ALA A 37 -26.78 24.37 25.13
C ALA A 37 -28.22 24.92 24.96
N PRO A 38 -28.40 26.21 24.78
CA PRO A 38 -29.75 26.77 24.54
C PRO A 38 -30.17 26.52 23.08
N ALA A 39 -31.42 26.11 22.92
CA ALA A 39 -32.10 25.99 21.64
C ALA A 39 -32.22 27.37 20.97
N VAL A 40 -31.71 27.47 19.73
CA VAL A 40 -31.88 28.66 18.89
C VAL A 40 -33.24 28.58 18.20
N ALA A 41 -34.11 29.52 18.52
CA ALA A 41 -35.39 29.70 17.86
C ALA A 41 -35.22 30.19 16.43
N ALA A 42 -35.98 29.60 15.50
CA ALA A 42 -36.12 30.07 14.14
C ALA A 42 -36.72 31.47 14.10
N SER A 43 -36.03 32.42 13.52
CA SER A 43 -36.53 33.77 13.25
C SER A 43 -36.83 33.88 11.75
N ASP A 44 -38.12 34.14 11.46
CA ASP A 44 -38.59 34.53 10.13
C ASP A 44 -37.93 35.84 9.71
N ALA A 45 -37.26 35.86 8.57
CA ALA A 45 -36.78 37.08 7.90
C ALA A 45 -37.59 37.34 6.64
N PRO A 46 -38.00 38.59 6.40
CA PRO A 46 -38.84 38.95 5.25
C PRO A 46 -38.04 38.98 3.96
N ALA A 47 -38.68 38.58 2.87
CA ALA A 47 -38.17 38.63 1.52
C ALA A 47 -37.80 40.08 1.10
N ALA A 48 -36.57 40.33 0.77
CA ALA A 48 -36.11 41.56 0.16
C ALA A 48 -35.95 41.37 -1.36
N ASP A 49 -36.63 42.24 -2.12
CA ASP A 49 -36.60 42.38 -3.57
C ASP A 49 -35.15 42.54 -4.07
N LYS A 50 -34.77 41.72 -5.05
CA LYS A 50 -33.51 41.86 -5.81
C LYS A 50 -33.71 42.81 -6.97
N PRO A 51 -32.88 43.84 -7.12
CA PRO A 51 -32.74 44.53 -8.40
C PRO A 51 -32.03 43.63 -9.40
N ALA A 52 -32.57 43.48 -10.57
CA ALA A 52 -31.93 42.85 -11.71
C ALA A 52 -30.70 43.69 -12.11
N ALA A 53 -29.51 43.16 -11.89
CA ALA A 53 -28.30 43.70 -12.50
C ALA A 53 -28.11 42.96 -13.84
N ASP A 54 -28.28 43.72 -14.90
CA ASP A 54 -27.91 43.37 -16.26
C ASP A 54 -26.38 43.33 -16.33
N ASN A 55 -25.81 42.10 -16.36
CA ASN A 55 -24.42 41.86 -16.60
C ASN A 55 -24.21 41.13 -17.91
N SER A 56 -24.53 41.81 -19.01
CA SER A 56 -24.11 41.42 -20.35
C SER A 56 -22.68 41.98 -20.61
N ALA A 57 -21.69 41.37 -20.00
CA ALA A 57 -20.35 41.35 -20.50
C ALA A 57 -19.95 39.88 -20.63
N ALA A 58 -20.25 39.30 -21.77
CA ALA A 58 -19.69 38.03 -22.18
C ALA A 58 -18.17 38.20 -22.32
N ALA A 59 -17.44 38.00 -21.22
CA ALA A 59 -16.03 37.62 -21.30
C ALA A 59 -15.99 36.33 -22.11
N ALA A 60 -15.26 36.35 -23.24
CA ALA A 60 -14.97 35.17 -24.03
C ALA A 60 -14.45 34.10 -23.04
N GLY A 61 -15.29 33.08 -22.81
CA GLY A 61 -14.98 32.03 -21.86
C GLY A 61 -13.77 31.25 -22.34
N THR A 62 -12.64 31.51 -21.72
CA THR A 62 -11.60 30.49 -21.67
C THR A 62 -12.18 29.37 -20.81
N THR A 63 -12.61 28.28 -21.45
CA THR A 63 -12.87 27.02 -20.75
C THR A 63 -11.67 26.81 -19.83
N PRO A 64 -11.86 26.57 -18.53
CA PRO A 64 -10.72 26.29 -17.67
C PRO A 64 -9.94 25.16 -18.31
N LYS A 65 -8.68 25.44 -18.67
CA LYS A 65 -7.78 24.43 -19.23
C LYS A 65 -7.62 23.40 -18.11
N GLY A 66 -8.14 22.20 -18.30
CA GLY A 66 -7.97 21.11 -17.34
C GLY A 66 -6.50 20.85 -17.10
N ILE A 67 -6.18 20.04 -16.08
CA ILE A 67 -4.84 19.52 -15.85
C ILE A 67 -4.53 18.58 -17.04
N VAL A 68 -3.61 18.98 -17.91
CA VAL A 68 -3.21 18.24 -19.12
C VAL A 68 -1.72 18.45 -19.38
N GLY A 69 -1.03 17.39 -19.85
CA GLY A 69 0.35 17.43 -20.27
C GLY A 69 0.53 17.69 -21.76
N SER A 70 1.72 17.42 -22.25
CA SER A 70 2.08 17.45 -23.67
C SER A 70 2.15 16.01 -24.22
N PRO A 71 1.70 15.76 -25.48
CA PRO A 71 1.90 14.48 -26.15
C PRO A 71 3.37 14.03 -26.24
N ASP A 72 4.31 14.94 -26.09
CA ASP A 72 5.75 14.64 -26.13
C ASP A 72 6.28 14.15 -24.77
N GLU A 73 5.52 14.29 -23.68
CA GLU A 73 5.92 13.81 -22.38
C GLU A 73 5.78 12.30 -22.28
N SER A 74 6.80 11.65 -21.72
CA SER A 74 6.85 10.21 -21.58
C SER A 74 7.08 9.78 -20.13
N TYR A 75 6.28 8.85 -19.65
CA TYR A 75 6.31 8.32 -18.31
C TYR A 75 6.48 6.79 -18.36
N TYR A 76 7.42 6.28 -17.59
CA TYR A 76 7.77 4.87 -17.58
C TYR A 76 7.45 4.24 -16.23
N MET A 77 6.70 3.15 -16.22
CA MET A 77 6.60 2.27 -15.07
C MET A 77 7.69 1.19 -15.19
N CYS A 78 8.61 1.15 -14.20
CA CYS A 78 9.73 0.23 -14.14
C CYS A 78 9.57 -0.74 -12.97
N VAL A 79 9.53 -2.06 -13.27
CA VAL A 79 9.30 -3.11 -12.28
C VAL A 79 10.34 -4.22 -12.36
N PHE A 80 10.39 -5.06 -11.33
CA PHE A 80 11.10 -6.35 -11.40
C PHE A 80 10.13 -7.47 -11.78
N VAL A 81 10.64 -8.52 -12.46
CA VAL A 81 9.87 -9.66 -12.95
C VAL A 81 8.55 -9.21 -13.62
N SER A 82 8.68 -8.53 -14.75
CA SER A 82 7.58 -7.83 -15.45
C SER A 82 6.40 -8.73 -15.87
N GLY A 83 6.58 -10.07 -15.85
CA GLY A 83 5.51 -11.04 -16.14
C GLY A 83 4.59 -11.36 -14.96
N VAL A 84 4.82 -10.78 -13.78
CA VAL A 84 3.96 -11.03 -12.60
C VAL A 84 2.65 -10.26 -12.72
N GLU A 85 1.53 -10.97 -12.58
CA GLU A 85 0.17 -10.39 -12.71
C GLU A 85 -0.11 -9.23 -11.76
N TYR A 86 0.60 -9.13 -10.63
CA TYR A 86 0.50 -8.01 -9.69
C TYR A 86 0.66 -6.63 -10.38
N TRP A 87 1.58 -6.54 -11.33
CA TRP A 87 1.89 -5.28 -12.00
C TRP A 87 0.84 -4.84 -13.03
N PHE A 88 0.04 -5.76 -13.54
CA PHE A 88 -0.85 -5.50 -14.66
C PHE A 88 -1.96 -4.49 -14.32
N PRO A 89 -2.70 -4.63 -13.21
CA PRO A 89 -3.65 -3.60 -12.80
C PRO A 89 -2.99 -2.28 -12.41
N VAL A 90 -1.77 -2.32 -11.85
CA VAL A 90 -1.00 -1.10 -11.54
C VAL A 90 -0.73 -0.33 -12.84
N TYR A 91 -0.19 -1.01 -13.85
CA TYR A 91 0.07 -0.35 -15.15
C TYR A 91 -1.21 0.12 -15.83
N ALA A 92 -2.29 -0.64 -15.74
CA ALA A 92 -3.58 -0.23 -16.29
C ALA A 92 -4.05 1.09 -15.67
N GLY A 93 -3.99 1.24 -14.35
CA GLY A 93 -4.30 2.49 -13.67
C GLY A 93 -3.38 3.64 -14.08
N PHE A 94 -2.08 3.38 -14.16
CA PHE A 94 -1.07 4.32 -14.63
C PHE A 94 -1.36 4.80 -16.06
N LYS A 95 -1.66 3.87 -16.96
CA LYS A 95 -2.00 4.15 -18.37
C LYS A 95 -3.32 4.94 -18.50
N GLU A 96 -4.36 4.58 -17.74
CA GLU A 96 -5.64 5.29 -17.79
C GLU A 96 -5.51 6.75 -17.33
N CYS A 97 -4.72 6.99 -16.28
CA CYS A 97 -4.40 8.35 -15.86
C CYS A 97 -3.60 9.10 -16.94
N GLY A 98 -2.57 8.47 -17.53
CA GLY A 98 -1.79 9.05 -18.62
C GLY A 98 -2.63 9.43 -19.83
N LYS A 99 -3.61 8.59 -20.21
CA LYS A 99 -4.60 8.92 -21.27
C LYS A 99 -5.40 10.18 -20.95
N GLN A 100 -5.88 10.30 -19.71
CA GLN A 100 -6.65 11.48 -19.27
C GLN A 100 -5.79 12.75 -19.26
N LEU A 101 -4.50 12.61 -18.96
CA LEU A 101 -3.54 13.71 -18.98
C LEU A 101 -2.99 14.03 -20.37
N GLY A 102 -3.20 13.15 -21.37
CA GLY A 102 -2.72 13.31 -22.73
C GLY A 102 -1.22 13.09 -22.90
N VAL A 103 -0.61 12.21 -22.09
CA VAL A 103 0.83 11.92 -22.09
C VAL A 103 1.11 10.46 -22.43
N GLN A 104 2.34 10.17 -22.88
CA GLN A 104 2.76 8.81 -23.22
C GLN A 104 3.04 7.99 -21.97
N THR A 105 2.67 6.70 -21.98
CA THR A 105 2.98 5.76 -20.89
C THR A 105 3.58 4.47 -21.41
N TYR A 106 4.58 3.95 -20.68
CA TYR A 106 5.32 2.75 -21.02
C TYR A 106 5.46 1.83 -19.82
N TYR A 107 5.51 0.52 -20.08
CA TYR A 107 5.72 -0.53 -19.10
C TYR A 107 6.98 -1.31 -19.43
N GLU A 108 7.97 -1.27 -18.54
CA GLU A 108 9.24 -1.97 -18.69
C GLU A 108 9.66 -2.63 -17.38
N GLY A 109 10.48 -3.68 -17.48
CA GLY A 109 11.00 -4.36 -16.31
C GLY A 109 11.89 -5.54 -16.66
N THR A 110 12.49 -6.15 -15.62
CA THR A 110 13.31 -7.35 -15.80
C THR A 110 12.44 -8.58 -16.01
N THR A 111 13.03 -9.65 -16.55
CA THR A 111 12.43 -10.98 -16.56
C THR A 111 12.80 -11.79 -15.33
N GLU A 112 13.86 -11.41 -14.64
CA GLU A 112 14.46 -12.13 -13.52
C GLU A 112 14.40 -11.32 -12.22
N TYR A 113 14.42 -12.02 -11.09
CA TYR A 113 14.47 -11.43 -9.75
C TYR A 113 15.92 -11.13 -9.38
N GLU A 114 16.50 -10.08 -10.01
CA GLU A 114 17.90 -9.70 -9.87
C GLU A 114 18.04 -8.16 -9.87
N ALA A 115 18.67 -7.61 -8.82
CA ALA A 115 18.72 -6.16 -8.59
C ALA A 115 19.56 -5.43 -9.67
N GLN A 116 20.70 -5.99 -10.05
CA GLN A 116 21.58 -5.36 -11.06
C GLN A 116 20.91 -5.30 -12.43
N ALA A 117 20.17 -6.35 -12.81
CA ALA A 117 19.41 -6.35 -14.05
C ALA A 117 18.32 -5.27 -14.07
N GLN A 118 17.67 -5.03 -12.92
CA GLN A 118 16.67 -3.96 -12.82
C GLN A 118 17.32 -2.56 -12.88
N VAL A 119 18.50 -2.36 -12.28
CA VAL A 119 19.26 -1.11 -12.43
C VAL A 119 19.60 -0.85 -13.89
N GLU A 120 20.01 -1.89 -14.65
CA GLU A 120 20.28 -1.77 -16.09
C GLU A 120 19.02 -1.38 -16.88
N VAL A 121 17.85 -1.93 -16.57
CA VAL A 121 16.58 -1.51 -17.18
C VAL A 121 16.27 -0.06 -16.83
N PHE A 122 16.44 0.34 -15.57
CA PHE A 122 16.25 1.74 -15.14
C PHE A 122 17.18 2.70 -15.90
N ASP A 123 18.46 2.37 -16.04
CA ASP A 123 19.43 3.18 -16.78
C ASP A 123 19.09 3.26 -18.28
N ASN A 124 18.58 2.18 -18.87
CA ASN A 124 18.11 2.19 -20.26
C ASN A 124 16.87 3.08 -20.44
N ILE A 125 15.97 3.11 -19.44
CA ILE A 125 14.83 4.05 -19.42
C ILE A 125 15.35 5.49 -19.29
N LEU A 126 16.25 5.74 -18.34
CA LEU A 126 16.82 7.07 -18.11
C LEU A 126 17.53 7.62 -19.37
N ALA A 127 18.21 6.76 -20.12
CA ALA A 127 18.86 7.14 -21.38
C ALA A 127 17.87 7.61 -22.48
N LYS A 128 16.58 7.29 -22.37
CA LYS A 128 15.53 7.78 -23.26
C LYS A 128 15.05 9.20 -22.89
N ASN A 129 15.60 9.77 -21.81
CA ASN A 129 15.24 11.09 -21.26
C ASN A 129 13.75 11.27 -21.01
N PRO A 130 13.12 10.38 -20.20
CA PRO A 130 11.69 10.47 -19.90
C PRO A 130 11.37 11.69 -19.03
N THR A 131 10.11 12.09 -18.99
CA THR A 131 9.60 13.11 -18.06
C THR A 131 9.60 12.58 -16.62
N GLY A 132 9.23 11.31 -16.43
CA GLY A 132 9.24 10.69 -15.11
C GLY A 132 9.28 9.17 -15.14
N ILE A 133 9.72 8.59 -14.00
CA ILE A 133 9.82 7.14 -13.81
C ILE A 133 9.06 6.75 -12.54
N TYR A 134 8.12 5.81 -12.66
CA TYR A 134 7.40 5.17 -11.58
C TYR A 134 8.02 3.81 -11.31
N LEU A 135 8.79 3.69 -10.23
CA LEU A 135 9.70 2.58 -9.94
C LEU A 135 9.22 1.74 -8.76
N SER A 136 9.15 0.43 -8.93
CA SER A 136 9.13 -0.50 -7.81
C SER A 136 10.49 -1.18 -7.69
N PRO A 137 11.39 -0.72 -6.79
CA PRO A 137 12.73 -1.27 -6.67
C PRO A 137 12.69 -2.64 -6.00
N ILE A 138 13.41 -3.62 -6.57
CA ILE A 138 13.52 -4.97 -5.99
C ILE A 138 14.18 -4.93 -4.59
N ASN A 139 15.14 -4.02 -4.40
CA ASN A 139 15.84 -3.75 -3.14
C ASN A 139 16.07 -2.25 -3.00
N ALA A 140 16.04 -1.73 -1.79
CA ALA A 140 16.18 -0.29 -1.51
C ALA A 140 17.56 0.27 -1.90
N ASP A 141 18.63 -0.33 -1.34
CA ASP A 141 20.00 0.22 -1.42
C ASP A 141 20.56 0.36 -2.84
N PRO A 142 20.41 -0.62 -3.76
CA PRO A 142 20.94 -0.51 -5.12
C PRO A 142 20.32 0.63 -5.93
N PHE A 143 19.16 1.14 -5.52
CA PHE A 143 18.45 2.20 -6.24
C PHE A 143 18.66 3.60 -5.68
N VAL A 144 19.35 3.76 -4.55
CA VAL A 144 19.62 5.10 -3.97
C VAL A 144 20.37 5.98 -4.99
N GLU A 145 21.47 5.50 -5.54
CA GLU A 145 22.29 6.26 -6.49
C GLU A 145 21.59 6.44 -7.85
N PRO A 146 21.02 5.41 -8.50
CA PRO A 146 20.28 5.57 -9.75
C PRO A 146 19.13 6.59 -9.66
N ILE A 147 18.34 6.55 -8.59
CA ILE A 147 17.26 7.53 -8.36
C ILE A 147 17.83 8.94 -8.22
N ASN A 148 18.86 9.13 -7.38
CA ASN A 148 19.46 10.44 -7.17
C ASN A 148 20.03 11.02 -8.47
N ARG A 149 20.70 10.21 -9.27
CA ARG A 149 21.21 10.58 -10.59
C ARG A 149 20.09 11.00 -11.56
N ALA A 150 18.98 10.28 -11.60
CA ALA A 150 17.82 10.64 -12.42
C ALA A 150 17.24 11.98 -11.99
N MET A 151 17.07 12.20 -10.68
CA MET A 151 16.57 13.46 -10.12
C MET A 151 17.51 14.64 -10.43
N GLU A 152 18.84 14.44 -10.37
CA GLU A 152 19.84 15.46 -10.75
C GLU A 152 19.79 15.81 -12.23
N GLN A 153 19.39 14.87 -13.08
CA GLN A 153 19.19 15.07 -14.53
C GLN A 153 17.83 15.73 -14.85
N GLY A 154 16.99 15.97 -13.84
CA GLY A 154 15.66 16.56 -14.01
C GLY A 154 14.56 15.54 -14.34
N VAL A 155 14.86 14.24 -14.28
CA VAL A 155 13.86 13.17 -14.44
C VAL A 155 13.27 12.86 -13.07
N MET A 156 11.96 13.08 -12.92
CA MET A 156 11.25 12.85 -11.66
C MET A 156 11.09 11.35 -11.40
N VAL A 157 11.39 10.89 -10.19
CA VAL A 157 11.20 9.49 -9.79
C VAL A 157 10.23 9.40 -8.61
N ALA A 158 9.20 8.56 -8.77
CA ALA A 158 8.32 8.13 -7.70
C ALA A 158 8.46 6.63 -7.49
N THR A 159 8.40 6.16 -6.23
CA THR A 159 8.43 4.73 -5.91
C THR A 159 7.04 4.20 -5.53
N PHE A 160 6.83 2.91 -5.70
CA PHE A 160 5.59 2.24 -5.33
C PHE A 160 5.81 0.76 -4.94
N ALA A 161 4.88 0.21 -4.19
CA ALA A 161 4.89 -1.14 -3.63
C ALA A 161 6.14 -1.42 -2.77
N SER A 162 7.34 -1.34 -3.33
CA SER A 162 8.62 -1.30 -2.60
C SER A 162 9.27 0.08 -2.74
N ASP A 163 10.16 0.41 -1.81
CA ASP A 163 10.71 1.74 -1.67
C ASP A 163 12.25 1.75 -1.60
N SER A 164 12.83 2.93 -1.88
CA SER A 164 14.21 3.29 -1.62
C SER A 164 14.25 4.58 -0.78
N PRO A 165 14.01 4.47 0.54
CA PRO A 165 13.74 5.63 1.41
C PRO A 165 14.94 6.57 1.57
N ASP A 166 16.16 6.06 1.40
CA ASP A 166 17.41 6.84 1.50
C ASP A 166 17.73 7.61 0.20
N SER A 167 16.91 7.47 -0.85
CA SER A 167 17.02 8.24 -2.09
C SER A 167 16.28 9.58 -2.00
N ASN A 168 16.55 10.47 -2.98
CA ASN A 168 15.89 11.77 -3.09
C ASN A 168 14.49 11.71 -3.72
N ARG A 169 13.88 10.54 -3.85
CA ARG A 169 12.53 10.42 -4.40
C ARG A 169 11.52 11.21 -3.54
N PRO A 170 10.67 12.06 -4.14
CA PRO A 170 9.69 12.83 -3.37
C PRO A 170 8.39 12.07 -3.06
N ILE A 171 8.13 10.96 -3.75
CA ILE A 171 6.83 10.28 -3.73
C ILE A 171 7.02 8.79 -3.53
N TYR A 172 6.27 8.22 -2.57
CA TYR A 172 6.11 6.77 -2.39
C TYR A 172 4.64 6.42 -2.22
N ILE A 173 4.17 5.43 -2.96
CA ILE A 173 2.77 5.00 -2.97
C ILE A 173 2.70 3.48 -2.76
N THR A 174 2.00 3.06 -1.71
CA THR A 174 1.74 1.66 -1.42
C THR A 174 0.51 1.55 -0.51
N SER A 175 -0.05 0.35 -0.37
CA SER A 175 -0.96 0.08 0.74
C SER A 175 -0.20 0.14 2.08
N ASP A 176 -0.84 0.68 3.12
CA ASP A 176 -0.24 0.72 4.45
C ASP A 176 -0.21 -0.68 5.07
N ASN A 177 0.99 -1.22 5.28
CA ASN A 177 1.18 -2.56 5.83
C ASN A 177 0.61 -2.71 7.26
N VAL A 178 0.56 -1.63 8.05
CA VAL A 178 -0.12 -1.62 9.37
C VAL A 178 -1.62 -1.70 9.17
N HIS A 179 -2.16 -0.97 8.18
CA HIS A 179 -3.57 -1.06 7.82
C HIS A 179 -3.92 -2.47 7.32
N GLU A 180 -3.09 -3.08 6.45
CA GLU A 180 -3.31 -4.46 5.97
C GLU A 180 -3.38 -5.47 7.11
N GLY A 181 -2.41 -5.46 8.03
CA GLY A 181 -2.42 -6.35 9.19
C GLY A 181 -3.60 -6.11 10.13
N THR A 182 -4.00 -4.84 10.33
CA THR A 182 -5.17 -4.46 11.13
C THR A 182 -6.47 -4.95 10.48
N PHE A 183 -6.59 -4.71 9.18
CA PHE A 183 -7.74 -5.11 8.38
C PHE A 183 -7.91 -6.63 8.38
N ALA A 184 -6.81 -7.38 8.14
CA ALA A 184 -6.80 -8.84 8.20
C ALA A 184 -7.26 -9.37 9.55
N ALA A 185 -6.72 -8.81 10.65
CA ALA A 185 -7.04 -9.24 12.01
C ALA A 185 -8.53 -9.05 12.33
N ARG A 186 -9.08 -7.87 12.04
CA ARG A 186 -10.48 -7.54 12.32
C ARG A 186 -11.43 -8.39 11.50
N HIS A 187 -11.22 -8.53 10.19
CA HIS A 187 -12.08 -9.34 9.34
C HIS A 187 -12.07 -10.82 9.73
N MET A 188 -10.88 -11.40 10.01
CA MET A 188 -10.79 -12.77 10.47
C MET A 188 -11.47 -12.96 11.83
N ALA A 189 -11.25 -12.05 12.78
CA ALA A 189 -11.86 -12.13 14.10
C ALA A 189 -13.39 -12.00 14.06
N GLU A 190 -13.92 -11.09 13.25
CA GLU A 190 -15.36 -10.90 13.05
C GLU A 190 -16.01 -12.16 12.46
N ASP A 191 -15.40 -12.76 11.42
CA ASP A 191 -15.91 -13.99 10.82
C ASP A 191 -15.81 -15.20 11.75
N MET A 192 -14.81 -15.22 12.64
CA MET A 192 -14.71 -16.24 13.70
C MET A 192 -15.66 -16.00 14.89
N GLY A 193 -16.43 -14.92 14.90
CA GLY A 193 -17.30 -14.54 16.03
C GLY A 193 -16.54 -14.11 17.28
N GLY A 194 -15.36 -13.53 17.11
CA GLY A 194 -14.52 -12.95 18.15
C GLY A 194 -13.83 -13.93 19.09
N LYS A 195 -13.77 -15.25 18.77
CA LYS A 195 -13.18 -16.29 19.62
C LYS A 195 -12.56 -17.43 18.82
N GLY A 196 -11.62 -18.15 19.43
CA GLY A 196 -10.98 -19.34 18.84
C GLY A 196 -9.47 -19.23 18.79
N LYS A 197 -8.86 -19.94 17.83
CA LYS A 197 -7.41 -20.00 17.68
C LYS A 197 -6.98 -19.62 16.28
N VAL A 198 -5.92 -18.82 16.18
CA VAL A 198 -5.33 -18.42 14.91
C VAL A 198 -3.81 -18.64 14.91
N MET A 199 -3.25 -18.78 13.73
CA MET A 199 -1.80 -18.73 13.51
C MET A 199 -1.45 -17.76 12.41
N THR A 200 -0.17 -17.38 12.32
CA THR A 200 0.39 -16.67 11.16
C THR A 200 1.51 -17.46 10.51
N LEU A 201 1.64 -17.28 9.19
CA LEU A 201 2.85 -17.62 8.45
C LEU A 201 3.66 -16.36 8.22
N THR A 202 4.98 -16.43 8.31
CA THR A 202 5.86 -15.24 8.26
C THR A 202 7.02 -15.43 7.30
N ASN A 203 7.58 -14.32 6.85
CA ASN A 203 8.76 -14.27 5.97
C ASN A 203 9.82 -13.32 6.55
N PRO A 204 10.50 -13.69 7.65
CA PRO A 204 11.38 -12.81 8.39
C PRO A 204 12.44 -12.15 7.51
N GLY A 205 12.60 -10.83 7.67
CA GLY A 205 13.54 -10.01 6.91
C GLY A 205 12.92 -9.31 5.69
N GLN A 206 11.65 -9.57 5.39
CA GLN A 206 10.86 -8.76 4.46
C GLN A 206 10.00 -7.77 5.25
N THR A 207 10.43 -6.53 5.32
CA THR A 207 9.87 -5.51 6.22
C THR A 207 8.36 -5.34 6.08
N ASN A 208 7.82 -5.33 4.87
CA ASN A 208 6.38 -5.25 4.62
C ASN A 208 5.63 -6.47 5.18
N HIS A 209 6.17 -7.68 4.99
CA HIS A 209 5.58 -8.91 5.51
C HIS A 209 5.65 -8.97 7.04
N ASP A 210 6.78 -8.57 7.61
CA ASP A 210 6.95 -8.52 9.07
C ASP A 210 5.95 -7.53 9.69
N ILE A 211 5.77 -6.33 9.11
CA ILE A 211 4.79 -5.35 9.59
C ILE A 211 3.36 -5.90 9.52
N ARG A 212 2.96 -6.54 8.43
CA ARG A 212 1.62 -7.13 8.26
C ARG A 212 1.33 -8.18 9.34
N THR A 213 2.23 -9.15 9.51
CA THR A 213 2.03 -10.26 10.46
C THR A 213 2.14 -9.81 11.91
N ASP A 214 3.10 -8.96 12.26
CA ASP A 214 3.23 -8.39 13.60
C ASP A 214 2.02 -7.56 13.99
N THR A 215 1.49 -6.77 13.05
CA THR A 215 0.30 -5.96 13.30
C THR A 215 -0.94 -6.83 13.46
N PHE A 216 -1.11 -7.86 12.62
CA PHE A 216 -2.19 -8.84 12.81
C PHE A 216 -2.19 -9.41 14.23
N VAL A 217 -1.04 -9.89 14.70
CA VAL A 217 -0.90 -10.47 16.04
C VAL A 217 -1.21 -9.44 17.13
N LYS A 218 -0.67 -8.22 17.03
CA LYS A 218 -0.92 -7.13 17.98
C LYS A 218 -2.40 -6.76 18.09
N VAL A 219 -3.08 -6.67 16.96
CA VAL A 219 -4.51 -6.33 16.91
C VAL A 219 -5.36 -7.46 17.50
N ILE A 220 -5.10 -8.73 17.15
CA ILE A 220 -5.78 -9.87 17.75
C ILE A 220 -5.61 -9.84 19.27
N GLN A 221 -4.41 -9.69 19.79
CA GLN A 221 -4.14 -9.68 21.22
C GLN A 221 -4.78 -8.50 21.96
N ALA A 222 -4.88 -7.34 21.31
CA ALA A 222 -5.39 -6.12 21.92
C ALA A 222 -6.92 -5.99 21.86
N GLU A 223 -7.54 -6.39 20.74
CA GLU A 223 -8.95 -6.12 20.46
C GLU A 223 -9.83 -7.38 20.63
N TYR A 224 -9.26 -8.60 20.55
CA TYR A 224 -10.00 -9.87 20.57
C TYR A 224 -9.42 -10.86 21.59
N PRO A 225 -9.55 -10.60 22.91
CA PRO A 225 -8.90 -11.39 23.96
C PRO A 225 -9.34 -12.85 24.02
N ASP A 226 -10.48 -13.22 23.42
CA ASP A 226 -10.97 -14.59 23.31
C ASP A 226 -10.42 -15.33 22.07
N ILE A 227 -9.56 -14.69 21.26
CA ILE A 227 -8.80 -15.32 20.17
C ILE A 227 -7.35 -15.50 20.60
N GLU A 228 -6.90 -16.75 20.63
CA GLU A 228 -5.52 -17.12 20.95
C GLU A 228 -4.67 -17.21 19.67
N VAL A 229 -3.53 -16.47 19.61
CA VAL A 229 -2.50 -16.67 18.59
C VAL A 229 -1.61 -17.81 19.04
N VAL A 230 -1.80 -19.00 18.47
CA VAL A 230 -1.16 -20.26 18.94
C VAL A 230 0.20 -20.53 18.31
N ALA A 231 0.49 -19.91 17.16
CA ALA A 231 1.77 -20.07 16.45
C ALA A 231 2.04 -18.93 15.48
N GLN A 232 3.33 -18.68 15.24
CA GLN A 232 3.88 -17.84 14.18
C GLN A 232 4.98 -18.66 13.51
N GLU A 233 4.71 -19.21 12.34
CA GLU A 233 5.59 -20.16 11.65
C GLU A 233 6.21 -19.53 10.41
N VAL A 234 7.43 -19.97 10.05
CA VAL A 234 8.17 -19.40 8.93
C VAL A 234 7.92 -20.22 7.66
N SER A 235 7.31 -19.59 6.65
CA SER A 235 7.07 -20.21 5.32
C SER A 235 8.09 -19.79 4.27
N LYS A 236 8.62 -18.57 4.32
CA LYS A 236 9.53 -17.99 3.31
C LYS A 236 8.94 -18.04 1.88
N GLN A 237 7.66 -17.76 1.75
CA GLN A 237 6.92 -17.79 0.48
C GLN A 237 6.95 -19.17 -0.23
N ASP A 238 7.23 -20.23 0.52
CA ASP A 238 7.29 -21.61 0.00
C ASP A 238 5.97 -22.33 0.33
N PRO A 239 5.16 -22.72 -0.68
CA PRO A 239 3.87 -23.37 -0.45
C PRO A 239 3.97 -24.69 0.30
N ASP A 240 5.06 -25.46 0.13
CA ASP A 240 5.23 -26.75 0.80
C ASP A 240 5.60 -26.58 2.27
N LYS A 241 6.39 -25.57 2.61
CA LYS A 241 6.64 -25.18 4.00
C LYS A 241 5.39 -24.65 4.67
N ALA A 242 4.63 -23.80 3.97
CA ALA A 242 3.36 -23.29 4.46
C ALA A 242 2.37 -24.43 4.78
N TYR A 243 2.19 -25.38 3.85
CA TYR A 243 1.39 -26.58 4.08
C TYR A 243 1.85 -27.36 5.32
N SER A 244 3.16 -27.65 5.40
CA SER A 244 3.72 -28.47 6.51
C SER A 244 3.57 -27.77 7.86
N ALA A 245 3.76 -26.44 7.90
CA ALA A 245 3.57 -25.65 9.11
C ALA A 245 2.12 -25.67 9.59
N VAL A 246 1.15 -25.44 8.70
CA VAL A 246 -0.28 -25.47 9.05
C VAL A 246 -0.68 -26.86 9.55
N MET A 247 -0.28 -27.93 8.86
CA MET A 247 -0.57 -29.31 9.29
C MET A 247 0.02 -29.63 10.67
N THR A 248 1.26 -29.18 10.94
CA THR A 248 1.92 -29.39 12.25
C THR A 248 1.19 -28.67 13.37
N VAL A 249 0.78 -27.41 13.14
CA VAL A 249 0.05 -26.62 14.15
C VAL A 249 -1.35 -27.20 14.37
N ALA A 250 -2.05 -27.61 13.29
CA ALA A 250 -3.39 -28.18 13.40
C ALA A 250 -3.39 -29.54 14.13
N GLN A 251 -2.32 -30.34 14.03
CA GLN A 251 -2.19 -31.57 14.85
C GLN A 251 -2.11 -31.26 16.35
N LYS A 252 -1.47 -30.16 16.73
CA LYS A 252 -1.37 -29.72 18.13
C LYS A 252 -2.63 -29.01 18.62
N TYR A 253 -3.28 -28.30 17.71
CA TYR A 253 -4.49 -27.51 17.97
C TYR A 253 -5.58 -27.89 16.96
N PRO A 254 -6.34 -28.99 17.20
CA PRO A 254 -7.37 -29.46 16.26
C PRO A 254 -8.52 -28.47 16.06
N ASP A 255 -8.65 -27.49 16.93
CA ASP A 255 -9.62 -26.38 16.91
C ASP A 255 -9.03 -25.08 16.29
N LEU A 256 -7.90 -25.17 15.57
CA LEU A 256 -7.35 -24.06 14.80
C LEU A 256 -8.40 -23.55 13.81
N GLY A 257 -8.83 -22.28 13.96
CA GLY A 257 -9.91 -21.66 13.21
C GLY A 257 -9.48 -20.74 12.10
N GLY A 258 -8.26 -20.18 12.16
CA GLY A 258 -7.76 -19.24 11.15
C GLY A 258 -6.25 -19.27 10.96
N VAL A 259 -5.82 -18.99 9.73
CA VAL A 259 -4.41 -18.76 9.40
C VAL A 259 -4.29 -17.52 8.50
N PHE A 260 -3.41 -16.59 8.90
CA PHE A 260 -3.06 -15.40 8.12
C PHE A 260 -1.63 -15.48 7.59
N MET A 261 -1.43 -15.06 6.34
CA MET A 261 -0.12 -14.93 5.73
C MET A 261 -0.01 -13.67 4.89
N PRO A 262 1.21 -13.07 4.81
CA PRO A 262 1.41 -11.75 4.23
C PRO A 262 1.55 -11.75 2.70
N GLU A 263 1.33 -12.90 2.01
CA GLU A 263 1.48 -13.02 0.55
C GLU A 263 0.76 -14.28 0.00
N ALA A 264 0.65 -14.34 -1.34
CA ALA A 264 -0.14 -15.33 -2.06
C ALA A 264 0.45 -16.76 -2.04
N ASN A 265 1.79 -16.92 -2.14
CA ASN A 265 2.40 -18.25 -2.30
C ASN A 265 2.19 -19.14 -1.07
N SER A 266 2.38 -18.60 0.14
CA SER A 266 2.03 -19.31 1.38
C SER A 266 0.53 -19.57 1.49
N GLY A 267 -0.31 -18.70 0.90
CA GLY A 267 -1.75 -18.88 0.79
C GLY A 267 -2.11 -20.18 0.07
N MET A 268 -1.45 -20.49 -1.04
CA MET A 268 -1.66 -21.73 -1.78
C MET A 268 -1.34 -22.99 -0.94
N GLY A 269 -0.25 -22.92 -0.16
CA GLY A 269 0.13 -24.04 0.74
C GLY A 269 -0.86 -24.23 1.89
N ALA A 270 -1.26 -23.15 2.54
CA ALA A 270 -2.25 -23.15 3.61
C ALA A 270 -3.62 -23.64 3.12
N ALA A 271 -4.03 -23.28 1.90
CA ALA A 271 -5.27 -23.74 1.28
C ALA A 271 -5.27 -25.27 1.10
N ARG A 272 -4.15 -25.86 0.63
CA ARG A 272 -4.02 -27.33 0.52
C ARG A 272 -4.18 -28.00 1.89
N ALA A 273 -3.56 -27.43 2.93
CA ALA A 273 -3.72 -27.95 4.29
C ALA A 273 -5.17 -27.85 4.78
N ALA A 274 -5.84 -26.72 4.54
CA ALA A 274 -7.25 -26.51 4.92
C ALA A 274 -8.19 -27.53 4.25
N VAL A 275 -7.97 -27.83 2.97
CA VAL A 275 -8.73 -28.88 2.24
C VAL A 275 -8.53 -30.26 2.87
N GLU A 276 -7.29 -30.62 3.21
CA GLU A 276 -6.99 -31.93 3.83
C GLU A 276 -7.55 -32.02 5.25
N LEU A 277 -7.44 -30.97 6.05
CA LEU A 277 -7.98 -30.90 7.40
C LEU A 277 -9.51 -30.98 7.42
N ASN A 278 -10.17 -30.43 6.42
CA ASN A 278 -11.62 -30.38 6.26
C ASN A 278 -12.37 -30.00 7.56
N ASN A 279 -11.83 -29.04 8.30
CA ASN A 279 -12.32 -28.62 9.62
C ASN A 279 -12.86 -27.17 9.64
N GLY A 280 -12.99 -26.54 8.46
CA GLY A 280 -13.45 -25.15 8.34
C GLY A 280 -12.38 -24.10 8.64
N LEU A 281 -11.09 -24.47 8.55
CA LEU A 281 -9.97 -23.53 8.72
C LEU A 281 -10.08 -22.38 7.70
N ARG A 282 -10.11 -21.13 8.21
CA ARG A 282 -10.11 -19.92 7.39
C ARG A 282 -8.70 -19.58 6.95
N VAL A 283 -8.49 -19.51 5.65
CA VAL A 283 -7.21 -19.10 5.06
C VAL A 283 -7.38 -17.68 4.53
N LEU A 284 -6.60 -16.72 5.03
CA LEU A 284 -6.57 -15.32 4.60
C LEU A 284 -5.14 -14.95 4.21
N CYS A 285 -4.92 -14.61 2.94
CA CYS A 285 -3.62 -14.16 2.45
C CYS A 285 -3.68 -12.70 1.98
N CYS A 286 -2.51 -12.09 1.75
CA CYS A 286 -2.40 -10.89 0.95
C CYS A 286 -2.10 -11.27 -0.50
N ASP A 287 -2.37 -10.31 -1.39
CA ASP A 287 -2.22 -10.37 -2.84
C ASP A 287 -3.15 -11.38 -3.55
N VAL A 288 -3.53 -11.02 -4.74
CA VAL A 288 -4.37 -11.85 -5.62
C VAL A 288 -3.66 -12.15 -6.94
N ASN A 289 -3.87 -13.38 -7.42
CA ASN A 289 -3.53 -13.82 -8.77
C ASN A 289 -4.59 -14.84 -9.22
N ALA A 290 -4.57 -15.28 -10.47
CA ALA A 290 -5.57 -16.20 -10.99
C ALA A 290 -5.73 -17.46 -10.13
N THR A 291 -4.63 -18.05 -9.63
CA THR A 291 -4.67 -19.24 -8.77
C THR A 291 -5.37 -18.97 -7.43
N ILE A 292 -5.03 -17.85 -6.77
CA ILE A 292 -5.70 -17.46 -5.52
C ILE A 292 -7.19 -17.21 -5.74
N LEU A 293 -7.56 -16.54 -6.84
CA LEU A 293 -8.95 -16.28 -7.19
C LEU A 293 -9.75 -17.58 -7.42
N ASP A 294 -9.15 -18.55 -8.11
CA ASP A 294 -9.76 -19.88 -8.30
C ASP A 294 -9.92 -20.62 -6.96
N MET A 295 -8.94 -20.52 -6.06
CA MET A 295 -9.02 -21.11 -4.72
C MET A 295 -10.08 -20.42 -3.84
N ILE A 296 -10.26 -19.10 -3.96
CA ILE A 296 -11.34 -18.37 -3.29
C ILE A 296 -12.70 -18.82 -3.83
N LYS A 297 -12.88 -18.90 -5.14
CA LYS A 297 -14.15 -19.34 -5.77
C LYS A 297 -14.51 -20.78 -5.43
N SER A 298 -13.51 -21.66 -5.27
CA SER A 298 -13.74 -23.04 -4.85
C SER A 298 -13.88 -23.22 -3.34
N GLY A 299 -13.75 -22.14 -2.54
CA GLY A 299 -13.87 -22.17 -1.07
C GLY A 299 -12.64 -22.75 -0.35
N GLN A 300 -11.52 -22.93 -1.02
CA GLN A 300 -10.26 -23.41 -0.43
C GLN A 300 -9.52 -22.27 0.34
N ILE A 301 -9.69 -21.03 -0.11
CA ILE A 301 -9.25 -19.81 0.57
C ILE A 301 -10.50 -19.02 0.94
N TRP A 302 -10.58 -18.56 2.18
CA TRP A 302 -11.70 -17.77 2.67
C TRP A 302 -11.71 -16.37 2.06
N GLY A 303 -10.52 -15.74 1.92
CA GLY A 303 -10.38 -14.44 1.31
C GLY A 303 -8.92 -14.06 1.08
N ALA A 304 -8.73 -13.01 0.29
CA ALA A 304 -7.44 -12.37 0.09
C ALA A 304 -7.56 -10.84 0.22
N ILE A 305 -6.50 -10.20 0.69
CA ILE A 305 -6.40 -8.73 0.73
C ILE A 305 -5.77 -8.28 -0.58
N ASP A 306 -6.50 -7.45 -1.32
CA ASP A 306 -6.01 -6.77 -2.50
C ASP A 306 -5.55 -5.37 -2.14
N PRO A 307 -4.27 -5.00 -2.45
CA PRO A 307 -3.74 -3.67 -2.15
C PRO A 307 -4.23 -2.59 -3.14
N ASN A 308 -5.34 -2.80 -3.83
CA ASN A 308 -5.95 -1.84 -4.75
C ASN A 308 -4.97 -1.33 -5.83
N GLN A 309 -4.36 -2.27 -6.54
CA GLN A 309 -3.27 -2.01 -7.50
C GLN A 309 -3.67 -0.98 -8.58
N GLY A 310 -4.92 -1.01 -9.06
CA GLY A 310 -5.40 -0.03 -10.05
C GLY A 310 -5.35 1.41 -9.53
N CYS A 311 -5.74 1.62 -8.28
CA CYS A 311 -5.61 2.91 -7.60
C CYS A 311 -4.13 3.30 -7.40
N GLN A 312 -3.28 2.35 -7.01
CA GLN A 312 -1.83 2.55 -6.87
C GLN A 312 -1.21 3.12 -8.15
N GLY A 313 -1.55 2.54 -9.29
CA GLY A 313 -1.06 3.01 -10.59
C GLY A 313 -1.63 4.36 -10.99
N TYR A 314 -2.93 4.56 -10.84
CA TYR A 314 -3.60 5.81 -11.20
C TYR A 314 -3.08 6.99 -10.37
N MET A 315 -3.03 6.84 -9.03
CA MET A 315 -2.51 7.86 -8.14
C MET A 315 -1.01 8.08 -8.31
N GLY A 316 -0.28 7.01 -8.67
CA GLY A 316 1.14 7.08 -9.01
C GLY A 316 1.39 7.98 -10.20
N MET A 317 0.69 7.76 -11.30
CA MET A 317 0.80 8.59 -12.50
C MET A 317 0.40 10.04 -12.23
N LEU A 318 -0.72 10.25 -11.54
CA LEU A 318 -1.20 11.60 -11.21
C LEU A 318 -0.20 12.36 -10.35
N SER A 319 0.32 11.73 -9.29
CA SER A 319 1.27 12.36 -8.37
C SER A 319 2.60 12.66 -9.06
N LEU A 320 3.10 11.71 -9.87
CA LEU A 320 4.32 11.88 -10.65
C LEU A 320 4.18 13.01 -11.67
N PHE A 321 3.05 13.05 -12.39
CA PHE A 321 2.72 14.13 -13.33
C PHE A 321 2.70 15.50 -12.64
N LEU A 322 1.98 15.61 -11.53
CA LEU A 322 1.90 16.88 -10.77
C LEU A 322 3.28 17.32 -10.22
N ALA A 323 4.15 16.36 -9.90
CA ALA A 323 5.52 16.66 -9.48
C ALA A 323 6.38 17.22 -10.63
N CYS A 324 6.10 16.84 -11.87
CA CYS A 324 6.75 17.39 -13.07
C CYS A 324 6.18 18.74 -13.51
N HIS A 325 4.98 19.13 -13.00
CA HIS A 325 4.23 20.31 -13.45
C HIS A 325 4.00 21.30 -12.29
N PRO A 326 5.05 22.06 -11.90
CA PRO A 326 4.92 23.02 -10.80
C PRO A 326 3.86 24.11 -11.06
N GLU A 327 3.52 24.40 -12.31
CA GLU A 327 2.44 25.33 -12.67
C GLU A 327 1.07 24.92 -12.15
N TYR A 328 0.81 23.62 -11.96
CA TYR A 328 -0.43 23.11 -11.36
C TYR A 328 -0.40 23.04 -9.84
N THR A 329 0.79 23.16 -9.24
CA THR A 329 1.03 22.94 -7.80
C THR A 329 1.63 24.16 -7.09
N SER A 330 1.83 25.28 -7.80
CA SER A 330 2.45 26.51 -7.27
C SER A 330 1.74 27.08 -6.04
N PHE A 331 0.42 26.83 -5.90
CA PHE A 331 -0.35 27.26 -4.72
C PHE A 331 -0.05 26.42 -3.46
N MET A 332 0.61 25.28 -3.59
CA MET A 332 0.97 24.39 -2.48
C MET A 332 2.25 24.84 -1.76
N SER A 333 3.09 25.63 -2.42
CA SER A 333 4.31 26.18 -1.82
C SER A 333 4.27 27.70 -1.85
N PRO A 334 4.44 28.37 -0.70
CA PRO A 334 4.59 29.83 -0.66
C PRO A 334 5.97 30.31 -1.13
N ASP A 335 6.94 29.40 -1.30
CA ASP A 335 8.29 29.75 -1.73
C ASP A 335 8.32 29.97 -3.24
N GLU A 336 8.84 31.13 -3.66
CA GLU A 336 9.01 31.56 -5.05
C GLU A 336 10.13 30.80 -5.79
N ASP A 337 10.56 29.64 -5.30
CA ASP A 337 11.61 28.83 -5.92
C ASP A 337 11.05 28.18 -7.20
N GLN A 338 10.92 29.04 -8.21
CA GLN A 338 10.32 28.74 -9.49
C GLN A 338 11.07 27.59 -10.18
N GLY A 339 10.36 26.52 -10.47
CA GLY A 339 10.85 25.37 -11.21
C GLY A 339 11.10 24.12 -10.36
N LYS A 340 10.88 24.15 -9.05
CA LYS A 340 10.85 22.93 -8.21
C LYS A 340 9.42 22.54 -7.86
N SER A 341 9.13 21.26 -7.96
CA SER A 341 7.84 20.75 -7.51
C SER A 341 7.66 20.95 -6.01
N ALA A 342 6.53 21.53 -5.62
CA ALA A 342 6.10 21.62 -4.23
C ALA A 342 5.59 20.26 -3.69
N ILE A 343 5.38 19.27 -4.55
CA ILE A 343 4.84 17.99 -4.15
C ILE A 343 5.90 17.12 -3.47
N GLN A 344 5.66 16.88 -2.19
CA GLN A 344 6.37 15.93 -1.36
C GLN A 344 5.31 15.00 -0.76
N ILE A 345 5.20 13.77 -1.27
CA ILE A 345 4.28 12.75 -0.75
C ILE A 345 5.14 11.58 -0.26
N PRO A 346 5.75 11.69 0.92
CA PRO A 346 6.66 10.66 1.44
C PRO A 346 5.97 9.30 1.60
N PHE A 347 4.65 9.32 1.74
CA PHE A 347 3.80 8.14 1.79
C PHE A 347 2.37 8.48 1.37
N LEU A 348 1.79 7.66 0.47
CA LEU A 348 0.38 7.68 0.11
C LEU A 348 -0.18 6.27 0.18
N ASP A 349 -1.19 6.08 1.02
CA ASP A 349 -1.93 4.82 1.11
C ASP A 349 -2.94 4.71 -0.04
N ASN A 350 -2.81 3.67 -0.86
CA ASN A 350 -3.73 3.39 -1.98
C ASN A 350 -4.96 2.58 -1.57
N SER A 351 -5.19 2.40 -0.25
CA SER A 351 -6.32 1.65 0.30
C SER A 351 -6.24 0.14 0.05
N LEU A 352 -7.24 -0.58 0.53
CA LEU A 352 -7.34 -2.03 0.52
C LEU A 352 -8.74 -2.48 0.12
N ASN A 353 -8.81 -3.72 -0.41
CA ASN A 353 -10.05 -4.45 -0.56
C ASN A 353 -9.91 -5.85 0.03
N ILE A 354 -11.03 -6.45 0.46
CA ILE A 354 -11.09 -7.89 0.70
C ILE A 354 -11.73 -8.56 -0.51
N VAL A 355 -11.05 -9.57 -1.04
CA VAL A 355 -11.52 -10.38 -2.14
C VAL A 355 -12.08 -11.68 -1.57
N THR A 356 -13.37 -11.90 -1.78
CA THR A 356 -14.11 -13.11 -1.37
C THR A 356 -14.72 -13.77 -2.59
N ALA A 357 -15.37 -14.92 -2.39
CA ALA A 357 -16.02 -15.65 -3.49
C ALA A 357 -17.02 -14.79 -4.30
N ASP A 358 -17.71 -13.86 -3.64
CA ASP A 358 -18.69 -12.97 -4.28
C ASP A 358 -18.06 -11.90 -5.16
N THR A 359 -16.80 -11.53 -4.89
CA THR A 359 -16.10 -10.43 -5.58
C THR A 359 -14.96 -10.90 -6.47
N ALA A 360 -14.49 -12.15 -6.34
CA ALA A 360 -13.31 -12.69 -7.03
C ALA A 360 -13.35 -12.48 -8.56
N ASP A 361 -14.54 -12.54 -9.18
CA ASP A 361 -14.69 -12.36 -10.63
C ASP A 361 -14.22 -10.99 -11.13
N TYR A 362 -14.20 -9.97 -10.28
CA TYR A 362 -13.76 -8.63 -10.66
C TYR A 362 -12.23 -8.47 -10.71
N TYR A 363 -11.50 -9.42 -10.14
CA TYR A 363 -10.04 -9.33 -9.96
C TYR A 363 -9.24 -10.16 -10.96
N TYR A 364 -9.87 -10.99 -11.82
CA TYR A 364 -9.17 -11.64 -12.92
C TYR A 364 -8.66 -10.59 -13.92
N VAL A 365 -7.39 -10.68 -14.28
CA VAL A 365 -6.72 -9.67 -15.10
C VAL A 365 -7.38 -9.51 -16.47
N ASP A 366 -7.83 -10.61 -17.09
CA ASP A 366 -8.55 -10.59 -18.36
C ASP A 366 -9.90 -9.88 -18.25
N LYS A 367 -10.65 -10.11 -17.17
CA LYS A 367 -11.92 -9.41 -16.90
C LYS A 367 -11.70 -7.94 -16.55
N TYR A 368 -10.62 -7.65 -15.82
CA TYR A 368 -10.22 -6.29 -15.52
C TYR A 368 -9.89 -5.52 -16.81
N ALA A 369 -9.11 -6.11 -17.71
CA ALA A 369 -8.82 -5.54 -19.03
C ALA A 369 -10.10 -5.26 -19.83
N GLN A 370 -11.02 -6.23 -19.90
CA GLN A 370 -12.32 -6.06 -20.58
C GLN A 370 -13.18 -4.95 -19.97
N LYS A 371 -13.22 -4.83 -18.65
CA LYS A 371 -13.94 -3.77 -17.93
C LYS A 371 -13.42 -2.37 -18.28
N LEU A 372 -12.13 -2.25 -18.51
CA LEU A 372 -11.48 -1.01 -18.96
C LEU A 372 -11.61 -0.77 -20.47
N GLY A 373 -12.21 -1.71 -21.21
CA GLY A 373 -12.43 -1.59 -22.66
C GLY A 373 -11.29 -2.08 -23.52
N TYR A 374 -10.30 -2.79 -22.96
CA TYR A 374 -9.22 -3.41 -23.73
C TYR A 374 -9.65 -4.74 -24.35
N ALA A 375 -9.11 -5.03 -25.53
CA ALA A 375 -9.39 -6.28 -26.24
C ALA A 375 -8.73 -7.50 -25.59
N SER A 376 -7.61 -7.32 -24.93
CA SER A 376 -6.83 -8.34 -24.24
C SER A 376 -5.94 -7.75 -23.14
N VAL A 377 -5.34 -8.61 -22.33
CA VAL A 377 -4.30 -8.22 -21.36
C VAL A 377 -3.08 -7.62 -22.08
N GLU A 378 -2.69 -8.19 -23.21
CA GLU A 378 -1.56 -7.66 -24.02
C GLU A 378 -1.86 -6.23 -24.53
N ASP A 379 -3.08 -5.98 -24.99
CA ASP A 379 -3.53 -4.63 -25.39
C ASP A 379 -3.51 -3.66 -24.18
N MET A 380 -3.98 -4.12 -23.02
CA MET A 380 -3.90 -3.34 -21.78
C MET A 380 -2.46 -2.97 -21.42
N LEU A 381 -1.50 -3.88 -21.60
CA LEU A 381 -0.09 -3.67 -21.26
C LEU A 381 0.70 -2.94 -22.37
N SER A 382 0.13 -2.75 -23.55
CA SER A 382 0.77 -1.99 -24.63
C SER A 382 0.99 -0.53 -24.23
N PRO A 383 2.02 0.16 -24.73
CA PRO A 383 2.21 1.58 -24.51
C PRO A 383 1.02 2.40 -24.97
N TYR A 384 0.76 3.52 -24.30
CA TYR A 384 -0.16 4.54 -24.77
C TYR A 384 0.63 5.71 -25.34
N ILE A 385 0.32 6.06 -26.59
CA ILE A 385 0.90 7.20 -27.32
C ILE A 385 -0.29 8.02 -27.79
N PRO A 386 -0.43 9.30 -27.34
CA PRO A 386 -1.48 10.19 -27.81
C PRO A 386 -1.42 10.38 -29.33
N GLU A 387 -2.56 10.50 -29.96
CA GLU A 387 -2.64 10.97 -31.36
C GLU A 387 -2.21 12.44 -31.41
N ALA A 388 -1.39 12.79 -32.41
CA ALA A 388 -0.82 14.12 -32.60
C ALA A 388 -1.87 15.18 -32.98
#